data_02f275d894ac5f5749c4607d3e77e49b
#
_entry.id   02f275d894ac5f5749c4607d3e77e49b
#
_cell.length_a   1.000
_cell.length_b   1.000
_cell.length_c   1.000
_cell.angle_alpha   90.00
_cell.angle_beta   90.00
_cell.angle_gamma   90.00
#
_symmetry.space_group_name_H-M   'P 1'
#
loop_
_entity.id
_entity.type
_entity.pdbx_description
1 polymer ?
#
loop_
_entity_poly.entity_id
_entity_poly.type
_entity_poly.pdbx_seq_one_letter_code
_entity_poly.pdbx_strand_id
1 'polypeptide(L)' 'MATINEIRLRIQELYHDNPDIHIDVSMKRPRIHNVNQEATIKGVYKNVFQIKTGGECHTLQYSDILIKRIRIAEF' A
#
# COMPACT_ATOMS: atom_id res chain seq x y z
N MET A 1 -12.82 12.95 -4.89
CA MET A 1 -12.61 11.52 -5.15
C MET A 1 -11.14 11.27 -5.48
N ALA A 2 -10.51 10.31 -4.81
CA ALA A 2 -9.11 10.01 -5.08
C ALA A 2 -8.96 9.28 -6.40
N THR A 3 -7.96 9.65 -7.19
CA THR A 3 -7.60 8.96 -8.42
C THR A 3 -6.35 8.13 -8.20
N ILE A 4 -6.09 7.20 -9.14
CA ILE A 4 -4.85 6.40 -9.09
C ILE A 4 -3.61 7.31 -9.08
N ASN A 5 -3.65 8.38 -9.84
CA ASN A 5 -2.54 9.34 -9.89
C ASN A 5 -2.31 10.03 -8.54
N GLU A 6 -3.37 10.42 -7.86
CA GLU A 6 -3.28 11.02 -6.53
C GLU A 6 -2.74 10.02 -5.51
N ILE A 7 -3.20 8.79 -5.56
CA ILE A 7 -2.72 7.72 -4.68
C ILE A 7 -1.23 7.48 -4.91
N ARG A 8 -0.79 7.42 -6.16
CA ARG A 8 0.63 7.25 -6.47
C ARG A 8 1.47 8.38 -5.92
N LEU A 9 1.04 9.62 -6.10
CA LEU A 9 1.76 10.78 -5.58
C LEU A 9 1.87 10.73 -4.07
N ARG A 10 0.80 10.34 -3.40
CA ARG A 10 0.78 10.21 -1.95
C ARG A 10 1.77 9.16 -1.46
N ILE A 11 1.82 8.01 -2.15
CA ILE A 11 2.76 6.95 -1.83
C ILE A 11 4.19 7.38 -2.09
N GLN A 12 4.44 8.14 -3.16
CA GLN A 12 5.77 8.71 -3.42
C GLN A 12 6.22 9.64 -2.30
N GLU A 13 5.34 10.48 -1.81
CA GLU A 13 5.65 11.37 -0.67
C GLU A 13 6.02 10.55 0.56
N LEU A 14 5.25 9.51 0.88
CA LEU A 14 5.56 8.63 2.00
C LEU A 14 6.89 7.91 1.80
N TYR A 15 7.17 7.49 0.57
CA TYR A 15 8.42 6.81 0.26
C TYR A 15 9.64 7.69 0.53
N HIS A 16 9.55 8.99 0.24
CA HIS A 16 10.65 9.93 0.47
C HIS A 16 10.75 10.37 1.92
N ASP A 17 9.62 10.63 2.57
CA ASP A 17 9.59 11.19 3.92
C ASP A 17 9.72 10.12 5.00
N ASN A 18 8.88 9.10 4.92
CA ASN A 18 8.86 8.01 5.90
C ASN A 18 8.25 6.76 5.26
N PRO A 19 9.09 5.88 4.72
CA PRO A 19 8.60 4.68 4.05
C PRO A 19 7.98 3.64 4.97
N ASP A 20 8.13 3.80 6.28
CA ASP A 20 7.52 2.88 7.25
C ASP A 20 6.06 3.26 7.43
N ILE A 21 5.18 2.37 7.03
CA ILE A 21 3.73 2.60 7.06
C ILE A 21 3.02 1.45 7.77
N HIS A 22 1.77 1.68 8.08
CA HIS A 22 0.87 0.65 8.61
C HIS A 22 -0.26 0.44 7.62
N ILE A 23 -0.51 -0.81 7.29
CA ILE A 23 -1.53 -1.16 6.29
C ILE A 23 -2.57 -2.10 6.87
N ASP A 24 -3.78 -1.94 6.37
CA ASP A 24 -4.88 -2.89 6.58
C ASP A 24 -5.16 -3.55 5.24
N VAL A 25 -5.12 -4.87 5.19
CA VAL A 25 -5.39 -5.64 3.99
C VAL A 25 -6.62 -6.49 4.20
N SER A 26 -7.58 -6.38 3.29
CA SER A 26 -8.79 -7.20 3.32
C SER A 26 -9.04 -7.74 1.92
N MET A 27 -8.81 -9.02 1.74
CA MET A 27 -9.02 -9.72 0.47
C MET A 27 -9.88 -10.94 0.69
N LYS A 28 -10.71 -11.25 -0.32
CA LYS A 28 -11.60 -12.42 -0.25
C LYS A 28 -10.96 -13.68 -0.84
N ARG A 29 -10.06 -13.53 -1.82
CA ARG A 29 -9.43 -14.67 -2.54
C ARG A 29 -7.96 -14.39 -2.81
N PRO A 30 -7.01 -15.04 -2.10
CA PRO A 30 -7.24 -15.81 -0.88
C PRO A 30 -7.75 -14.92 0.24
N ARG A 31 -8.43 -15.52 1.21
CA ARG A 31 -8.97 -14.73 2.33
C ARG A 31 -7.84 -14.25 3.21
N ILE A 32 -7.50 -12.98 3.09
CA ILE A 32 -6.46 -12.32 3.87
C ILE A 32 -7.11 -11.15 4.59
N HIS A 33 -6.92 -11.11 5.90
CA HIS A 33 -7.40 -10.01 6.72
C HIS A 33 -6.32 -9.65 7.74
N ASN A 34 -5.57 -8.59 7.44
CA ASN A 34 -4.53 -8.07 8.32
C ASN A 34 -4.89 -6.64 8.70
N VAL A 35 -4.78 -6.31 9.97
CA VAL A 35 -5.09 -4.99 10.49
C VAL A 35 -3.85 -4.41 11.13
N ASN A 36 -3.53 -3.15 10.80
CA ASN A 36 -2.42 -2.39 11.35
C ASN A 36 -1.08 -3.11 11.22
N GLN A 37 -0.85 -3.73 10.07
CA GLN A 37 0.38 -4.45 9.82
C GLN A 37 1.48 -3.47 9.40
N GLU A 38 2.65 -3.60 10.03
CA GLU A 38 3.80 -2.79 9.69
C GLU A 38 4.37 -3.21 8.34
N ALA A 39 4.67 -2.22 7.51
CA ALA A 39 5.25 -2.44 6.19
C ALA A 39 6.17 -1.28 5.84
N THR A 40 7.12 -1.54 4.95
CA THR A 40 8.06 -0.53 4.45
C THR A 40 7.92 -0.44 2.94
N ILE A 41 7.74 0.77 2.41
CA ILE A 41 7.69 0.98 0.97
C ILE A 41 9.08 0.79 0.39
N LYS A 42 9.23 -0.11 -0.59
CA LYS A 42 10.51 -0.40 -1.22
C LYS A 42 10.66 0.19 -2.61
N GLY A 43 9.56 0.46 -3.29
CA GLY A 43 9.59 1.04 -4.61
C GLY A 43 8.23 1.56 -5.02
N VAL A 44 8.23 2.59 -5.86
CA VAL A 44 7.00 3.20 -6.37
C VAL A 44 7.11 3.23 -7.89
N TYR A 45 6.15 2.62 -8.56
CA TYR A 45 6.14 2.48 -10.01
C TYR A 45 4.88 3.09 -10.60
N LYS A 46 4.73 3.03 -11.90
CA LYS A 46 3.63 3.69 -12.60
C LYS A 46 2.25 3.18 -12.16
N ASN A 47 2.09 1.87 -12.06
CA ASN A 47 0.78 1.24 -11.78
C ASN A 47 0.76 0.46 -10.47
N VAL A 48 1.92 0.22 -9.89
CA VAL A 48 2.07 -0.62 -8.70
C VAL A 48 3.13 -0.03 -7.78
N PHE A 49 3.13 -0.49 -6.55
CA PHE A 49 4.20 -0.17 -5.61
C PHE A 49 4.59 -1.44 -4.86
N GLN A 50 5.81 -1.47 -4.34
CA GLN A 50 6.32 -2.62 -3.62
C GLN A 50 6.49 -2.28 -2.15
N ILE A 51 6.11 -3.22 -1.30
CA ILE A 51 6.31 -3.11 0.14
C ILE A 51 7.04 -4.34 0.64
N LYS A 52 7.68 -4.19 1.80
CA LYS A 52 8.25 -5.31 2.54
C LYS A 52 7.53 -5.41 3.87
N THR A 53 6.99 -6.57 4.18
CA THR A 53 6.31 -6.83 5.43
C THR A 53 6.52 -8.29 5.83
N GLY A 54 6.78 -8.52 7.12
CA GLY A 54 7.01 -9.88 7.62
C GLY A 54 8.19 -10.60 6.98
N GLY A 55 9.20 -9.85 6.47
CA GLY A 55 10.34 -10.44 5.78
C GLY A 55 10.11 -10.78 4.31
N GLU A 56 8.92 -10.50 3.78
CA GLU A 56 8.56 -10.77 2.40
C GLU A 56 8.25 -9.48 1.65
N CYS A 57 8.56 -9.47 0.35
CA CYS A 57 8.23 -8.35 -0.52
C CYS A 57 6.93 -8.67 -1.27
N HIS A 58 6.04 -7.69 -1.32
CA HIS A 58 4.77 -7.80 -2.02
C HIS A 58 4.61 -6.64 -3.00
N THR A 59 4.03 -6.92 -4.15
CA THR A 59 3.68 -5.91 -5.13
C THR A 59 2.18 -5.65 -5.03
N LEU A 60 1.81 -4.40 -4.80
CA LEU A 60 0.42 -3.99 -4.63
C LEU A 60 0.05 -3.00 -5.72
N GLN A 61 -1.22 -3.00 -6.11
CA GLN A 61 -1.74 -2.08 -7.11
C GLN A 61 -2.40 -0.88 -6.44
N TYR A 62 -2.26 0.29 -7.05
CA TYR A 62 -2.93 1.49 -6.55
C TYR A 62 -4.45 1.34 -6.60
N SER A 63 -4.96 0.58 -7.56
CA SER A 63 -6.38 0.30 -7.65
C SER A 63 -6.93 -0.45 -6.44
N ASP A 64 -6.12 -1.25 -5.78
CA ASP A 64 -6.52 -1.95 -4.56
C ASP A 64 -6.80 -0.97 -3.41
N ILE A 65 -6.06 0.13 -3.37
CA ILE A 65 -6.33 1.21 -2.41
C ILE A 65 -7.62 1.93 -2.79
N LEU A 66 -7.83 2.17 -4.07
CA LEU A 66 -9.01 2.87 -4.56
C LEU A 66 -10.30 2.13 -4.22
N ILE A 67 -10.31 0.80 -4.33
CA ILE A 67 -11.47 -0.03 -4.01
C ILE A 67 -11.49 -0.50 -2.56
N LYS A 68 -10.59 0.03 -1.74
CA LYS A 68 -10.52 -0.20 -0.29
C LYS A 68 -10.20 -1.63 0.14
N ARG A 69 -9.54 -2.40 -0.72
CA ARG A 69 -8.97 -3.68 -0.32
C ARG A 69 -7.74 -3.50 0.55
N ILE A 70 -7.04 -2.39 0.35
CA ILE A 70 -5.86 -2.01 1.10
C ILE A 70 -6.07 -0.60 1.61
N ARG A 71 -5.80 -0.39 2.89
CA ARG A 71 -5.84 0.94 3.50
C ARG A 71 -4.49 1.23 4.13
N ILE A 72 -4.02 2.45 3.97
CA ILE A 72 -2.76 2.91 4.56
C ILE A 72 -3.11 3.93 5.64
N ALA A 73 -2.66 3.66 6.85
CA ALA A 73 -3.01 4.50 8.01
C ALA A 73 -2.48 5.93 7.88
N GLU A 74 -1.34 6.10 7.22
CA GLU A 74 -0.67 7.39 7.05
C GLU A 74 -1.26 8.24 5.92
N PHE A 75 -2.26 7.75 5.26
CA PHE A 75 -2.97 8.51 4.22
C PHE A 75 -3.86 9.56 4.83
#